data_7455bc1b8ec9174df7580080a5f4ffa5
#
_entry.id   7455bc1b8ec9174df7580080a5f4ffa5
#
_cell.length_a   1.000
_cell.length_b   1.000
_cell.length_c   1.000
_cell.angle_alpha   90.00
_cell.angle_beta   90.00
_cell.angle_gamma   90.00
#
_symmetry.space_group_name_H-M   'P 1'
#
loop_
_entity.id
_entity.type
_entity.pdbx_description
1 polymer ?
#
loop_
_entity_poly.entity_id
_entity_poly.type
_entity_poly.pdbx_seq_one_letter_code
_entity_poly.pdbx_strand_id
1 'polypeptide(L)'
;RANEGEWRQLLPGVDIKRLYLDPSTRIETALWRIHAGAFVPAHPHTHDEECLVLEGSIIDGEQAFAAGDYLMARAGSMHARLSSPNGALLLIRSQVH
;
A
#
# COMPACT_ATOMS: atom_id res chain seq x y z
N ARG A 1 7.21 12.73 9.61
CA ARG A 1 5.95 12.41 10.29
C ARG A 1 4.82 12.36 9.27
N ALA A 2 3.72 11.72 9.63
CA ALA A 2 2.63 11.47 8.68
C ALA A 2 1.99 12.75 8.13
N ASN A 3 2.06 13.86 8.85
CA ASN A 3 1.51 15.14 8.40
C ASN A 3 2.56 16.04 7.76
N GLU A 4 3.78 15.54 7.55
CA GLU A 4 4.84 16.29 6.89
C GLU A 4 5.22 15.61 5.59
N GLY A 5 5.88 16.38 4.68
CA GLY A 5 6.27 15.89 3.39
C GLY A 5 5.15 15.99 2.36
N GLU A 6 5.41 15.50 1.20
CA GLU A 6 4.49 15.67 0.08
C GLU A 6 3.75 14.37 -0.25
N TRP A 7 2.44 14.50 -0.38
CA TRP A 7 1.60 13.47 -0.97
C TRP A 7 1.63 13.65 -2.49
N ARG A 8 1.74 12.55 -3.20
CA ARG A 8 1.62 12.56 -4.66
C ARG A 8 0.67 11.47 -5.11
N GLN A 9 -0.02 11.74 -6.20
CA GLN A 9 -0.94 10.76 -6.76
C GLN A 9 -0.16 9.66 -7.46
N LEU A 10 -0.43 8.41 -7.09
CA LEU A 10 0.13 7.24 -7.76
C LEU A 10 -0.81 6.75 -8.86
N LEU A 11 -2.10 6.69 -8.54
CA LEU A 11 -3.19 6.27 -9.41
C LEU A 11 -4.40 7.11 -9.05
N PRO A 12 -5.45 7.17 -9.89
CA PRO A 12 -6.67 7.85 -9.49
C PRO A 12 -7.20 7.31 -8.17
N GLY A 13 -7.37 8.20 -7.19
CA GLY A 13 -7.85 7.85 -5.85
C GLY A 13 -6.83 7.17 -4.96
N VAL A 14 -5.57 7.06 -5.36
CA VAL A 14 -4.51 6.46 -4.55
C VAL A 14 -3.34 7.43 -4.48
N ASP A 15 -3.08 7.95 -3.28
CA ASP A 15 -1.98 8.86 -3.02
C ASP A 15 -0.93 8.19 -2.17
N ILE A 16 0.33 8.53 -2.40
CA ILE A 16 1.43 8.00 -1.59
C ILE A 16 2.29 9.12 -1.02
N LYS A 17 2.86 8.86 0.15
CA LYS A 17 3.80 9.74 0.80
C LYS A 17 4.99 8.92 1.28
N ARG A 18 6.15 9.15 0.66
CA ARG A 18 7.38 8.46 1.07
C ARG A 18 7.81 8.93 2.44
N LEU A 19 8.06 7.97 3.35
CA LEU A 19 8.63 8.25 4.66
C LEU A 19 10.13 8.02 4.66
N TYR A 20 10.59 6.97 3.99
CA TYR A 20 12.00 6.64 3.92
C TYR A 20 12.29 5.77 2.70
N LEU A 21 13.42 6.02 2.07
CA LEU A 21 13.94 5.17 0.99
C LEU A 21 15.38 4.83 1.32
N ASP A 22 15.67 3.54 1.46
CA ASP A 22 17.03 3.07 1.65
C ASP A 22 17.75 3.13 0.30
N PRO A 23 18.80 3.95 0.16
CA PRO A 23 19.46 4.11 -1.14
C PRO A 23 20.22 2.87 -1.61
N SER A 24 20.63 1.99 -0.70
CA SER A 24 21.40 0.81 -1.09
C SER A 24 20.49 -0.35 -1.49
N THR A 25 19.40 -0.57 -0.77
CA THR A 25 18.48 -1.69 -1.06
C THR A 25 17.31 -1.29 -1.94
N ARG A 26 17.03 0.00 -2.04
CA ARG A 26 15.86 0.56 -2.73
C ARG A 26 14.55 0.14 -2.06
N ILE A 27 14.61 -0.22 -0.78
CA ILE A 27 13.40 -0.51 -0.01
C ILE A 27 12.80 0.80 0.48
N GLU A 28 11.54 1.00 0.16
CA GLU A 28 10.79 2.19 0.51
C GLU A 28 9.78 1.88 1.61
N THR A 29 9.67 2.78 2.59
CA THR A 29 8.57 2.80 3.55
C THR A 29 7.72 4.01 3.22
N ALA A 30 6.45 3.79 2.96
CA ALA A 30 5.55 4.85 2.51
C ALA A 30 4.15 4.69 3.11
N LEU A 31 3.46 5.82 3.22
CA LEU A 31 2.04 5.82 3.51
C LEU A 31 1.27 5.82 2.18
N TRP A 32 0.24 5.01 2.12
CA TRP A 32 -0.67 4.95 0.98
C TRP A 32 -2.06 5.31 1.47
N ARG A 33 -2.65 6.32 0.87
CA ARG A 33 -4.04 6.66 1.14
C ARG A 33 -4.89 6.21 -0.03
N ILE A 34 -5.81 5.29 0.23
CA ILE A 34 -6.76 4.84 -0.77
C ILE A 34 -8.08 5.52 -0.45
N HIS A 35 -8.53 6.38 -1.35
CA HIS A 35 -9.80 7.08 -1.17
C HIS A 35 -10.96 6.11 -1.38
N ALA A 36 -12.09 6.40 -0.72
CA ALA A 36 -13.26 5.54 -0.79
C ALA A 36 -13.65 5.25 -2.24
N GLY A 37 -13.81 3.98 -2.57
CA GLY A 37 -14.17 3.52 -3.91
C GLY A 37 -13.00 3.32 -4.87
N ALA A 38 -11.79 3.73 -4.49
CA ALA A 38 -10.62 3.53 -5.36
C ALA A 38 -10.05 2.13 -5.23
N PHE A 39 -9.18 1.77 -6.16
CA PHE A 39 -8.54 0.45 -6.13
C PHE A 39 -7.16 0.50 -6.77
N VAL A 40 -6.35 -0.50 -6.41
CA VAL A 40 -5.06 -0.78 -7.04
C VAL A 40 -5.27 -2.05 -7.87
N PRO A 41 -4.99 -2.02 -9.18
CA PRO A 41 -5.19 -3.19 -10.04
C PRO A 41 -4.31 -4.37 -9.61
N ALA A 42 -4.75 -5.58 -9.96
CA ALA A 42 -3.95 -6.78 -9.75
C ALA A 42 -2.62 -6.66 -10.52
N HIS A 43 -1.55 -7.08 -9.89
CA HIS A 43 -0.21 -6.99 -10.49
C HIS A 43 0.73 -8.03 -9.86
N PRO A 44 1.78 -8.46 -10.59
CA PRO A 44 2.75 -9.38 -10.03
C PRO A 44 3.68 -8.67 -9.05
N HIS A 45 4.12 -9.39 -8.02
CA HIS A 45 5.15 -8.92 -7.10
C HIS A 45 6.50 -9.52 -7.50
N THR A 46 7.48 -8.64 -7.74
CA THR A 46 8.85 -9.06 -8.02
C THR A 46 9.67 -9.17 -6.74
N HIS A 47 9.24 -8.52 -5.68
CA HIS A 47 9.88 -8.51 -4.37
C HIS A 47 8.83 -8.62 -3.27
N ASP A 48 9.26 -9.01 -2.07
CA ASP A 48 8.35 -9.04 -0.92
C ASP A 48 7.80 -7.65 -0.63
N GLU A 49 6.52 -7.59 -0.25
CA GLU A 49 5.87 -6.35 0.13
C GLU A 49 5.11 -6.57 1.44
N GLU A 50 5.29 -5.65 2.39
CA GLU A 50 4.60 -5.69 3.68
C GLU A 50 3.62 -4.52 3.76
N CYS A 51 2.46 -4.79 4.32
CA CYS A 51 1.41 -3.79 4.47
C CYS A 51 0.77 -3.89 5.85
N LEU A 52 0.70 -2.76 6.56
CA LEU A 52 -0.03 -2.64 7.82
C LEU A 52 -1.17 -1.66 7.59
N VAL A 53 -2.39 -2.07 7.87
CA VAL A 53 -3.55 -1.20 7.78
C VAL A 53 -3.59 -0.32 9.01
N LEU A 54 -3.46 0.99 8.83
CA LEU A 54 -3.45 1.97 9.93
C LEU A 54 -4.85 2.49 10.21
N GLU A 55 -5.64 2.76 9.16
CA GLU A 55 -7.00 3.29 9.27
C GLU A 55 -7.85 2.68 8.17
N GLY A 56 -9.15 2.54 8.46
CA GLY A 56 -10.10 2.08 7.47
C GLY A 56 -10.02 0.59 7.20
N SER A 57 -10.33 0.21 5.98
CA SER A 57 -10.35 -1.20 5.58
C SER A 57 -10.04 -1.36 4.10
N ILE A 58 -9.53 -2.53 3.74
CA ILE A 58 -9.23 -2.90 2.36
C ILE A 58 -9.74 -4.30 2.09
N ILE A 59 -9.98 -4.56 0.80
CA ILE A 59 -10.32 -5.90 0.31
C ILE A 59 -9.21 -6.30 -0.67
N ASP A 60 -8.51 -7.40 -0.34
CA ASP A 60 -7.46 -7.97 -1.16
C ASP A 60 -8.02 -9.23 -1.80
N GLY A 61 -8.46 -9.12 -3.05
CA GLY A 61 -9.19 -10.19 -3.69
C GLY A 61 -10.52 -10.43 -2.98
N GLU A 62 -10.63 -11.54 -2.27
CA GLU A 62 -11.85 -11.89 -1.52
C GLU A 62 -11.69 -11.70 -0.01
N GLN A 63 -10.50 -11.29 0.43
CA GLN A 63 -10.18 -11.23 1.85
C GLN A 63 -10.18 -9.78 2.33
N ALA A 64 -10.89 -9.53 3.45
CA ALA A 64 -11.01 -8.20 4.03
C ALA A 64 -10.02 -8.01 5.17
N PHE A 65 -9.43 -6.82 5.24
CA PHE A 65 -8.52 -6.42 6.31
C PHE A 65 -8.94 -5.06 6.84
N ALA A 66 -8.74 -4.84 8.13
CA ALA A 66 -9.10 -3.59 8.80
C ALA A 66 -7.92 -3.08 9.61
N ALA A 67 -8.08 -1.88 10.20
CA ALA A 67 -7.04 -1.25 10.99
C ALA A 67 -6.42 -2.21 12.01
N GLY A 68 -5.09 -2.29 12.03
CA GLY A 68 -4.33 -3.20 12.85
C GLY A 68 -3.94 -4.51 12.18
N ASP A 69 -4.53 -4.82 11.03
CA ASP A 69 -4.20 -6.04 10.31
C ASP A 69 -2.93 -5.86 9.49
N TYR A 70 -2.17 -6.94 9.38
CA TYR A 70 -0.93 -7.00 8.64
C TYR A 70 -1.05 -8.05 7.53
N LEU A 71 -0.54 -7.71 6.35
CA LEU A 71 -0.47 -8.66 5.26
C LEU A 71 0.86 -8.57 4.54
N MET A 72 1.29 -9.68 3.99
CA MET A 72 2.56 -9.78 3.28
C MET A 72 2.34 -10.50 1.95
N ALA A 73 2.85 -9.89 0.89
CA ALA A 73 2.88 -10.50 -0.43
C ALA A 73 4.32 -10.90 -0.72
N ARG A 74 4.53 -12.18 -1.02
CA ARG A 74 5.86 -12.68 -1.31
C ARG A 74 6.26 -12.42 -2.75
N ALA A 75 7.57 -12.27 -2.96
CA ALA A 75 8.14 -12.20 -4.29
C ALA A 75 7.67 -13.38 -5.12
N GLY A 76 7.32 -13.11 -6.37
CA GLY A 76 6.82 -14.13 -7.28
C GLY A 76 5.34 -14.41 -7.21
N SER A 77 4.64 -13.82 -6.24
CA SER A 77 3.19 -13.98 -6.15
C SER A 77 2.48 -12.95 -7.01
N MET A 78 1.22 -13.23 -7.32
CA MET A 78 0.34 -12.26 -7.99
C MET A 78 -0.46 -11.54 -6.91
N HIS A 79 -0.36 -10.21 -6.89
CA HIS A 79 -1.19 -9.41 -6.00
C HIS A 79 -2.58 -9.26 -6.59
N ALA A 80 -3.59 -9.68 -5.87
CA ALA A 80 -4.97 -9.49 -6.28
C ALA A 80 -5.33 -8.00 -6.26
N ARG A 81 -6.46 -7.66 -6.89
CA ARG A 81 -6.96 -6.30 -6.86
C ARG A 81 -7.20 -5.88 -5.42
N LEU A 82 -6.64 -4.72 -5.04
CA LEU A 82 -6.78 -4.14 -3.71
C LEU A 82 -7.77 -2.99 -3.80
N SER A 83 -8.88 -3.06 -3.08
CA SER A 83 -9.89 -2.01 -3.11
C SER A 83 -10.22 -1.54 -1.69
N SER A 84 -10.81 -0.35 -1.60
CA SER A 84 -11.24 0.19 -0.31
C SER A 84 -12.59 0.87 -0.48
N PRO A 85 -13.70 0.19 -0.15
CA PRO A 85 -15.02 0.80 -0.29
C PRO A 85 -15.20 2.06 0.55
N ASN A 86 -14.56 2.10 1.73
CA ASN A 86 -14.76 3.20 2.68
C ASN A 86 -13.50 4.06 2.90
N GLY A 87 -12.43 3.76 2.19
CA GLY A 87 -11.16 4.46 2.36
C GLY A 87 -10.23 3.77 3.35
N ALA A 88 -8.93 3.97 3.17
CA ALA A 88 -7.93 3.36 4.04
C ALA A 88 -6.64 4.16 4.04
N LEU A 89 -5.90 4.04 5.14
CA LEU A 89 -4.52 4.49 5.24
C LEU A 89 -3.65 3.28 5.53
N LEU A 90 -2.66 3.05 4.69
CA LEU A 90 -1.78 1.89 4.78
C LEU A 90 -0.33 2.34 4.99
N LEU A 91 0.43 1.55 5.74
CA LEU A 91 1.87 1.65 5.79
C LEU A 91 2.43 0.51 4.96
N ILE A 92 3.15 0.83 3.89
CA ILE A 92 3.66 -0.18 2.96
C ILE A 92 5.17 -0.08 2.90
N ARG A 93 5.82 -1.24 3.00
CA ARG A 93 7.25 -1.39 2.84
C ARG A 93 7.50 -2.30 1.64
N SER A 94 8.15 -1.76 0.61
CA SER A 94 8.35 -2.49 -0.64
C SER A 94 9.61 -2.00 -1.34
N GLN A 95 10.12 -2.79 -2.26
CA GLN A 95 11.26 -2.38 -3.06
C GLN A 95 10.79 -1.61 -4.29
N VAL A 96 11.40 -0.46 -4.53
CA VAL A 96 11.11 0.37 -5.70
C VAL A 96 12.28 0.30 -6.69
N HIS A 97 11.97 0.56 -7.95
CA HIS A 97 12.95 0.49 -9.04
C HIS A 97 13.50 1.83 -9.45
#